data_166bf7189918ee569cbfcc578210d371
#
_entry.id   166bf7189918ee569cbfcc578210d371
#
_cell.length_a   1.000
_cell.length_b   1.000
_cell.length_c   1.000
_cell.angle_alpha   90.00
_cell.angle_beta   90.00
_cell.angle_gamma   90.00
#
_symmetry.space_group_name_H-M   'P 1'
#
loop_
_entity.id
_entity.type
_entity.pdbx_description
1 polymer ?
#
loop_
_entity_poly.entity_id
_entity_poly.type
_entity_poly.pdbx_seq_one_letter_code
_entity_poly.pdbx_strand_id
1 'polypeptide(L)'
;MPPEKHALLSASSASRWLKCTAAPRFEEHLPERTSEYAEEGRLAHAICELKTLKKFTVMTSRTYTTRLNKLKKNPLYSEEMDKTSDLYIEHLIEQAMLYDSTPTVAAEVQVDFGEYVPEGFGTCDNVMIGGDTLSITDYKHGKGVPVSAVGNPQMRLYALGALKRYAPVFGDAIKKVRMSIDQPRLDSYTTDTITVEELMAWGENIKPIAQKAFSGLGEFVPGDHCRFCRGKAQCRARANTNTALEDFKDCVPAASVPPDAMVPQEFSHIGPHGNEVRPLLSDAEIGDLLIRGKELVAWYKDLEEYATKALLDGKPIEGWKLVAGRSIRTFTDQDAAIQAAIAAGYDEALLYDRKPKTLSEMEKLMGKAEFAEKIGGYVTKPLGKPTLALNTDKREAYNPAAADFAGVTASE
;
A
#
# COMPACT_ATOMS: atom_id res chain seq x y z
N MET A 1 9.82 -20.94 4.04
CA MET A 1 8.89 -20.70 2.91
C MET A 1 7.68 -19.98 3.48
N PRO A 2 7.23 -18.86 2.93
CA PRO A 2 5.97 -18.27 3.36
C PRO A 2 4.86 -19.33 3.16
N PRO A 3 3.81 -19.34 4.00
CA PRO A 3 2.72 -20.28 3.86
C PRO A 3 2.05 -20.09 2.50
N GLU A 4 1.75 -21.19 1.82
CA GLU A 4 1.08 -21.21 0.50
C GLU A 4 -0.36 -20.66 0.55
N LYS A 5 -0.92 -20.43 1.72
CA LYS A 5 -2.25 -19.83 1.92
C LYS A 5 -2.17 -18.66 2.88
N HIS A 6 -2.77 -17.56 2.50
CA HIS A 6 -3.06 -16.44 3.42
C HIS A 6 -4.30 -16.78 4.25
N ALA A 7 -4.30 -16.40 5.55
CA ALA A 7 -5.50 -16.46 6.35
C ALA A 7 -6.60 -15.57 5.73
N LEU A 8 -7.86 -16.02 5.78
CA LEU A 8 -9.00 -15.24 5.30
C LEU A 8 -9.01 -13.85 5.96
N LEU A 9 -8.79 -13.81 7.27
CA LEU A 9 -8.64 -12.60 8.06
C LEU A 9 -7.15 -12.33 8.32
N SER A 10 -6.39 -12.05 7.26
CA SER A 10 -4.95 -11.78 7.39
C SER A 10 -4.67 -10.52 8.20
N ALA A 11 -3.56 -10.49 8.92
CA ALA A 11 -3.12 -9.33 9.69
C ALA A 11 -2.91 -8.09 8.79
N SER A 12 -2.31 -8.26 7.61
CA SER A 12 -2.07 -7.17 6.65
C SER A 12 -3.36 -6.54 6.11
N SER A 13 -4.50 -7.25 6.14
CA SER A 13 -5.81 -6.75 5.74
C SER A 13 -6.68 -6.28 6.91
N ALA A 14 -6.16 -6.33 8.15
CA ALA A 14 -6.93 -6.07 9.36
C ALA A 14 -7.58 -4.67 9.38
N SER A 15 -6.88 -3.64 8.92
CA SER A 15 -7.43 -2.29 8.80
C SER A 15 -8.69 -2.22 7.92
N ARG A 16 -8.87 -3.19 7.01
CA ARG A 16 -10.02 -3.29 6.12
C ARG A 16 -11.14 -4.11 6.75
N TRP A 17 -10.87 -5.38 7.15
CA TRP A 17 -11.94 -6.24 7.64
C TRP A 17 -12.48 -5.82 9.02
N LEU A 18 -11.72 -5.10 9.82
CA LEU A 18 -12.22 -4.50 11.06
C LEU A 18 -13.28 -3.41 10.80
N LYS A 19 -13.21 -2.73 9.66
CA LYS A 19 -14.15 -1.68 9.26
C LYS A 19 -15.28 -2.21 8.37
N CYS A 20 -14.94 -3.04 7.40
CA CYS A 20 -15.87 -3.64 6.44
C CYS A 20 -15.86 -5.16 6.64
N THR A 21 -16.72 -5.65 7.51
CA THR A 21 -16.74 -7.06 7.90
C THR A 21 -17.22 -7.99 6.78
N ALA A 22 -17.89 -7.47 5.76
CA ALA A 22 -18.21 -8.26 4.55
C ALA A 22 -17.03 -8.46 3.61
N ALA A 23 -15.97 -7.62 3.69
CA ALA A 23 -14.87 -7.61 2.72
C ALA A 23 -14.15 -8.97 2.58
N PRO A 24 -13.80 -9.72 3.64
CA PRO A 24 -13.06 -10.98 3.49
C PRO A 24 -13.78 -12.01 2.62
N ARG A 25 -15.04 -12.30 2.92
CA ARG A 25 -15.85 -13.26 2.14
C ARG A 25 -16.17 -12.75 0.75
N PHE A 26 -16.36 -11.47 0.59
CA PHE A 26 -16.54 -10.86 -0.71
C PHE A 26 -15.29 -11.00 -1.59
N GLU A 27 -14.12 -10.76 -1.03
CA GLU A 27 -12.84 -10.86 -1.74
C GLU A 27 -12.42 -12.33 -2.03
N GLU A 28 -12.86 -13.29 -1.23
CA GLU A 28 -12.55 -14.71 -1.40
C GLU A 28 -12.96 -15.25 -2.77
N HIS A 29 -14.05 -14.73 -3.33
CA HIS A 29 -14.58 -15.13 -4.63
C HIS A 29 -13.96 -14.35 -5.81
N LEU A 30 -13.08 -13.40 -5.53
CA LEU A 30 -12.45 -12.58 -6.55
C LEU A 30 -11.02 -13.07 -6.84
N PRO A 31 -10.58 -12.99 -8.11
CA PRO A 31 -9.26 -13.43 -8.47
C PRO A 31 -8.17 -12.67 -7.71
N GLU A 32 -7.15 -13.37 -7.29
CA GLU A 32 -5.96 -12.73 -6.75
C GLU A 32 -5.26 -11.92 -7.85
N ARG A 33 -4.94 -10.67 -7.53
CA ARG A 33 -4.15 -9.82 -8.42
C ARG A 33 -2.75 -9.75 -7.86
N THR A 34 -1.84 -10.50 -8.44
CA THR A 34 -0.41 -10.26 -8.24
C THR A 34 -0.04 -8.98 -8.98
N SER A 35 0.61 -8.07 -8.32
CA SER A 35 1.19 -6.88 -8.96
C SER A 35 2.71 -6.99 -8.90
N GLU A 36 3.39 -6.42 -9.87
CA GLU A 36 4.85 -6.30 -9.89
C GLU A 36 5.37 -5.66 -8.58
N TYR A 37 4.62 -4.68 -8.03
CA TYR A 37 4.92 -4.08 -6.73
C TYR A 37 4.88 -5.06 -5.55
N ALA A 38 3.96 -6.04 -5.59
CA ALA A 38 3.89 -7.06 -4.55
C ALA A 38 5.06 -8.05 -4.63
N GLU A 39 5.53 -8.34 -5.84
CA GLU A 39 6.70 -9.18 -6.07
C GLU A 39 8.00 -8.46 -5.72
N GLU A 40 8.12 -7.18 -6.09
CA GLU A 40 9.19 -6.29 -5.65
C GLU A 40 9.27 -6.26 -4.11
N GLY A 41 8.13 -6.10 -3.45
CA GLY A 41 8.04 -6.13 -2.00
C GLY A 41 8.54 -7.45 -1.39
N ARG A 42 8.11 -8.59 -1.93
CA ARG A 42 8.58 -9.91 -1.46
C ARG A 42 10.09 -10.07 -1.59
N LEU A 43 10.67 -9.61 -2.68
CA LEU A 43 12.13 -9.65 -2.87
C LEU A 43 12.84 -8.78 -1.84
N ALA A 44 12.34 -7.57 -1.60
CA ALA A 44 12.91 -6.66 -0.61
C ALA A 44 12.86 -7.26 0.82
N HIS A 45 11.73 -7.88 1.22
CA HIS A 45 11.62 -8.61 2.49
C HIS A 45 12.63 -9.75 2.59
N ALA A 46 12.83 -10.54 1.52
CA ALA A 46 13.83 -11.62 1.52
C ALA A 46 15.27 -11.09 1.70
N ILE A 47 15.57 -9.89 1.20
CA ILE A 47 16.88 -9.24 1.40
C ILE A 47 17.00 -8.77 2.85
N CYS A 48 15.95 -8.14 3.42
CA CYS A 48 15.90 -7.71 4.81
C CYS A 48 16.07 -8.91 5.77
N GLU A 49 15.34 -10.01 5.55
CA GLU A 49 15.49 -11.26 6.31
C GLU A 49 16.94 -11.75 6.30
N LEU A 50 17.53 -11.86 5.11
CA LEU A 50 18.89 -12.36 4.98
C LEU A 50 19.91 -11.46 5.71
N LYS A 51 19.77 -10.13 5.63
CA LYS A 51 20.63 -9.18 6.34
C LYS A 51 20.41 -9.24 7.86
N THR A 52 19.16 -9.39 8.31
CA THR A 52 18.81 -9.57 9.72
C THR A 52 19.47 -10.85 10.28
N LEU A 53 19.35 -11.96 9.58
CA LEU A 53 19.99 -13.22 9.96
C LEU A 53 21.51 -13.08 9.97
N LYS A 54 22.13 -12.38 9.02
CA LYS A 54 23.56 -12.12 9.01
C LYS A 54 24.03 -11.30 10.20
N LYS A 55 23.24 -10.32 10.62
CA LYS A 55 23.60 -9.41 11.71
C LYS A 55 23.40 -10.02 13.10
N PHE A 56 22.30 -10.74 13.30
CA PHE A 56 21.86 -11.16 14.64
C PHE A 56 22.00 -12.66 14.89
N THR A 57 22.42 -13.45 13.90
CA THR A 57 22.64 -14.89 14.06
C THR A 57 24.02 -15.33 13.54
N VAL A 58 24.36 -16.58 13.82
CA VAL A 58 25.64 -17.14 13.33
C VAL A 58 25.48 -17.56 11.85
N MET A 59 25.86 -16.67 10.95
CA MET A 59 25.89 -16.94 9.51
C MET A 59 27.26 -16.65 8.93
N THR A 60 27.85 -17.62 8.22
CA THR A 60 29.14 -17.43 7.54
C THR A 60 29.05 -16.42 6.42
N SER A 61 30.11 -15.66 6.16
CA SER A 61 30.15 -14.70 5.04
C SER A 61 29.92 -15.37 3.70
N ARG A 62 30.43 -16.59 3.50
CA ARG A 62 30.22 -17.37 2.25
C ARG A 62 28.73 -17.68 2.03
N THR A 63 28.02 -18.15 3.07
CA THR A 63 26.58 -18.45 2.99
C THR A 63 25.79 -17.20 2.69
N TYR A 64 26.09 -16.11 3.38
CA TYR A 64 25.45 -14.80 3.15
C TYR A 64 25.61 -14.32 1.72
N THR A 65 26.87 -14.25 1.23
CA THR A 65 27.16 -13.79 -0.13
C THR A 65 26.49 -14.65 -1.20
N THR A 66 26.49 -15.98 -1.02
CA THR A 66 25.85 -16.91 -1.96
C THR A 66 24.34 -16.66 -2.03
N ARG A 67 23.66 -16.51 -0.88
CA ARG A 67 22.21 -16.24 -0.81
C ARG A 67 21.88 -14.86 -1.38
N LEU A 68 22.66 -13.84 -1.03
CA LEU A 68 22.45 -12.47 -1.52
C LEU A 68 22.60 -12.40 -3.04
N ASN A 69 23.65 -13.01 -3.59
CA ASN A 69 23.88 -13.05 -5.04
C ASN A 69 22.74 -13.79 -5.79
N LYS A 70 22.10 -14.77 -5.14
CA LYS A 70 20.91 -15.42 -5.71
C LYS A 70 19.72 -14.46 -5.76
N LEU A 71 19.47 -13.68 -4.72
CA LEU A 71 18.40 -12.68 -4.69
C LEU A 71 18.64 -11.56 -5.72
N LYS A 72 19.89 -11.10 -5.85
CA LYS A 72 20.29 -10.07 -6.82
C LYS A 72 20.13 -10.47 -8.29
N LYS A 73 19.99 -11.76 -8.59
CA LYS A 73 19.69 -12.24 -9.96
C LYS A 73 18.22 -12.06 -10.35
N ASN A 74 17.35 -11.72 -9.42
CA ASN A 74 15.94 -11.47 -9.72
C ASN A 74 15.81 -10.22 -10.60
N PRO A 75 15.05 -10.24 -11.71
CA PRO A 75 14.87 -9.07 -12.59
C PRO A 75 14.31 -7.83 -11.90
N LEU A 76 13.59 -8.00 -10.78
CA LEU A 76 13.03 -6.90 -9.98
C LEU A 76 14.03 -6.28 -8.99
N TYR A 77 15.24 -6.86 -8.91
CA TYR A 77 16.26 -6.33 -8.00
C TYR A 77 16.70 -4.92 -8.42
N SER A 78 16.84 -4.04 -7.44
CA SER A 78 17.44 -2.72 -7.60
C SER A 78 18.44 -2.41 -6.47
N GLU A 79 19.42 -1.56 -6.72
CA GLU A 79 20.35 -1.09 -5.69
C GLU A 79 19.64 -0.32 -4.56
N GLU A 80 18.46 0.25 -4.84
CA GLU A 80 17.63 0.88 -3.81
C GLU A 80 17.22 -0.13 -2.73
N MET A 81 16.98 -1.40 -3.09
CA MET A 81 16.67 -2.46 -2.12
C MET A 81 17.82 -2.73 -1.16
N ASP A 82 19.06 -2.67 -1.63
CA ASP A 82 20.23 -2.81 -0.74
C ASP A 82 20.30 -1.64 0.24
N LYS A 83 20.16 -0.40 -0.24
CA LYS A 83 20.21 0.81 0.60
C LYS A 83 19.09 0.81 1.65
N THR A 84 17.86 0.52 1.25
CA THR A 84 16.71 0.52 2.15
C THR A 84 16.76 -0.62 3.17
N SER A 85 17.28 -1.78 2.79
CA SER A 85 17.49 -2.88 3.71
C SER A 85 18.67 -2.66 4.66
N ASP A 86 19.70 -1.91 4.24
CA ASP A 86 20.78 -1.50 5.17
C ASP A 86 20.27 -0.53 6.23
N LEU A 87 19.47 0.48 5.86
CA LEU A 87 18.79 1.37 6.80
C LEU A 87 17.90 0.61 7.79
N TYR A 88 17.12 -0.37 7.28
CA TYR A 88 16.32 -1.23 8.14
C TYR A 88 17.17 -1.96 9.19
N ILE A 89 18.34 -2.48 8.80
CA ILE A 89 19.24 -3.15 9.75
C ILE A 89 19.83 -2.15 10.75
N GLU A 90 20.14 -0.93 10.34
CA GLU A 90 20.59 0.14 11.25
C GLU A 90 19.53 0.44 12.30
N HIS A 91 18.26 0.62 11.91
CA HIS A 91 17.15 0.81 12.84
C HIS A 91 16.95 -0.40 13.77
N LEU A 92 17.11 -1.64 13.29
CA LEU A 92 17.06 -2.82 14.16
C LEU A 92 18.20 -2.84 15.17
N ILE A 93 19.41 -2.39 14.82
CA ILE A 93 20.54 -2.26 15.73
C ILE A 93 20.24 -1.20 16.80
N GLU A 94 19.76 -0.03 16.39
CA GLU A 94 19.34 1.03 17.32
C GLU A 94 18.27 0.51 18.29
N GLN A 95 17.28 -0.22 17.77
CA GLN A 95 16.25 -0.82 18.60
C GLN A 95 16.80 -1.85 19.57
N ALA A 96 17.78 -2.66 19.17
CA ALA A 96 18.45 -3.62 20.05
C ALA A 96 19.25 -2.92 21.17
N MET A 97 19.76 -1.72 20.95
CA MET A 97 20.46 -0.91 21.96
C MET A 97 19.53 -0.32 23.03
N LEU A 98 18.21 -0.33 22.82
CA LEU A 98 17.25 0.12 23.82
C LEU A 98 17.00 -0.90 24.94
N TYR A 99 17.60 -2.09 24.84
CA TYR A 99 17.53 -3.13 25.87
C TYR A 99 18.76 -3.08 26.80
N ASP A 100 18.53 -3.33 28.06
CA ASP A 100 19.61 -3.37 29.09
C ASP A 100 20.60 -4.52 28.86
N SER A 101 20.20 -5.55 28.16
CA SER A 101 21.00 -6.71 27.76
C SER A 101 20.68 -7.10 26.32
N THR A 102 21.58 -7.87 25.70
CA THR A 102 21.38 -8.34 24.33
C THR A 102 20.03 -9.05 24.16
N PRO A 103 19.10 -8.54 23.36
CA PRO A 103 17.81 -9.17 23.16
C PRO A 103 17.92 -10.45 22.32
N THR A 104 16.97 -11.36 22.49
CA THR A 104 16.75 -12.45 21.55
C THR A 104 16.10 -11.87 20.30
N VAL A 105 16.70 -12.13 19.12
CA VAL A 105 16.22 -11.62 17.83
C VAL A 105 15.85 -12.78 16.91
N ALA A 106 14.67 -12.69 16.30
CA ALA A 106 14.20 -13.66 15.32
C ALA A 106 13.60 -12.93 14.10
N ALA A 107 13.87 -13.45 12.90
CA ALA A 107 13.35 -12.94 11.63
C ALA A 107 12.32 -13.91 11.05
N GLU A 108 11.36 -13.40 10.27
CA GLU A 108 10.32 -14.16 9.58
C GLU A 108 9.59 -15.15 10.50
N VAL A 109 9.11 -14.63 11.64
CA VAL A 109 8.50 -15.43 12.69
C VAL A 109 7.04 -15.68 12.38
N GLN A 110 6.68 -16.92 12.17
CA GLN A 110 5.27 -17.33 12.08
C GLN A 110 4.59 -17.19 13.44
N VAL A 111 3.45 -16.52 13.45
CA VAL A 111 2.65 -16.26 14.64
C VAL A 111 1.20 -16.69 14.41
N ASP A 112 0.58 -17.22 15.46
CA ASP A 112 -0.80 -17.66 15.50
C ASP A 112 -1.58 -16.77 16.47
N PHE A 113 -2.53 -16.03 15.96
CA PHE A 113 -3.47 -15.21 16.72
C PHE A 113 -4.92 -15.74 16.62
N GLY A 114 -5.08 -17.05 16.36
CA GLY A 114 -6.37 -17.73 16.19
C GLY A 114 -7.29 -17.66 17.40
N GLU A 115 -6.76 -17.35 18.58
CA GLU A 115 -7.54 -17.09 19.78
C GLU A 115 -8.46 -15.85 19.64
N TYR A 116 -8.01 -14.84 18.91
CA TYR A 116 -8.72 -13.58 18.70
C TYR A 116 -9.40 -13.48 17.34
N VAL A 117 -8.83 -14.14 16.34
CA VAL A 117 -9.28 -14.08 14.96
C VAL A 117 -9.38 -15.52 14.42
N PRO A 118 -10.56 -16.00 14.03
CA PRO A 118 -10.72 -17.37 13.53
C PRO A 118 -9.71 -17.69 12.41
N GLU A 119 -8.98 -18.81 12.57
CA GLU A 119 -7.93 -19.24 11.64
C GLU A 119 -6.85 -18.18 11.37
N GLY A 120 -6.64 -17.28 12.35
CA GLY A 120 -5.75 -16.14 12.21
C GLY A 120 -4.28 -16.52 12.40
N PHE A 121 -3.46 -16.31 11.39
CA PHE A 121 -2.01 -16.47 11.44
C PHE A 121 -1.32 -15.44 10.52
N GLY A 122 -0.01 -15.31 10.71
CA GLY A 122 0.81 -14.44 9.86
C GLY A 122 2.29 -14.63 10.11
N THR A 123 3.10 -13.80 9.49
CA THR A 123 4.56 -13.79 9.64
C THR A 123 5.02 -12.39 10.03
N CYS A 124 5.77 -12.28 11.12
CA CYS A 124 6.42 -11.04 11.55
C CYS A 124 7.81 -10.96 10.94
N ASP A 125 8.15 -9.86 10.31
CA ASP A 125 9.48 -9.66 9.70
C ASP A 125 10.60 -9.73 10.74
N ASN A 126 10.40 -9.10 11.89
CA ASN A 126 11.34 -9.14 13.00
C ASN A 126 10.65 -9.14 14.36
N VAL A 127 11.16 -9.96 15.27
CA VAL A 127 10.77 -9.99 16.69
C VAL A 127 12.04 -9.88 17.53
N MET A 128 12.05 -8.97 18.52
CA MET A 128 13.09 -8.84 19.54
C MET A 128 12.48 -8.96 20.93
N ILE A 129 13.12 -9.70 21.82
CA ILE A 129 12.66 -9.87 23.20
C ILE A 129 13.82 -9.72 24.16
N GLY A 130 13.66 -8.84 25.14
CA GLY A 130 14.63 -8.63 26.21
C GLY A 130 13.98 -7.92 27.39
N GLY A 131 14.39 -8.27 28.61
CA GLY A 131 13.81 -7.72 29.83
C GLY A 131 12.29 -7.93 29.89
N ASP A 132 11.54 -6.84 30.05
CA ASP A 132 10.08 -6.81 30.11
C ASP A 132 9.40 -6.47 28.78
N THR A 133 10.16 -6.36 27.69
CA THR A 133 9.67 -5.79 26.42
C THR A 133 9.82 -6.76 25.26
N LEU A 134 8.72 -6.98 24.54
CA LEU A 134 8.67 -7.61 23.22
C LEU A 134 8.53 -6.52 22.15
N SER A 135 9.43 -6.50 21.17
CA SER A 135 9.37 -5.58 20.04
C SER A 135 9.10 -6.33 18.75
N ILE A 136 8.25 -5.75 17.89
CA ILE A 136 7.98 -6.21 16.53
C ILE A 136 8.28 -5.08 15.59
N THR A 137 9.04 -5.36 14.53
CA THR A 137 9.30 -4.40 13.46
C THR A 137 8.90 -4.98 12.14
N ASP A 138 8.06 -4.25 11.41
CA ASP A 138 7.55 -4.60 10.09
C ASP A 138 8.16 -3.66 9.04
N TYR A 139 8.78 -4.24 8.01
CA TYR A 139 9.40 -3.52 6.91
C TYR A 139 8.37 -3.24 5.82
N LYS A 140 8.31 -2.01 5.34
CA LYS A 140 7.43 -1.61 4.23
C LYS A 140 8.24 -1.06 3.05
N HIS A 141 8.31 -1.82 1.97
CA HIS A 141 9.04 -1.42 0.76
C HIS A 141 8.31 -0.35 -0.06
N GLY A 142 6.99 -0.25 0.08
CA GLY A 142 6.17 0.68 -0.72
C GLY A 142 6.44 2.16 -0.43
N LYS A 143 6.43 2.99 -1.48
CA LYS A 143 6.60 4.46 -1.38
C LYS A 143 5.33 5.27 -1.68
N GLY A 144 4.22 4.59 -1.93
CA GLY A 144 2.98 5.29 -2.36
C GLY A 144 2.07 5.70 -1.21
N VAL A 145 2.11 5.03 -0.06
CA VAL A 145 1.22 5.28 1.08
C VAL A 145 2.02 5.18 2.37
N PRO A 146 2.09 6.26 3.16
CA PRO A 146 2.66 6.20 4.50
C PRO A 146 1.83 5.28 5.40
N VAL A 147 2.50 4.43 6.17
CA VAL A 147 1.89 3.52 7.15
C VAL A 147 2.46 3.84 8.52
N SER A 148 1.57 4.07 9.50
CA SER A 148 1.98 4.32 10.89
C SER A 148 1.80 3.07 11.75
N ALA A 149 2.71 2.88 12.70
CA ALA A 149 2.60 1.85 13.72
C ALA A 149 1.54 2.18 14.78
N VAL A 150 1.23 3.49 14.97
CA VAL A 150 0.31 3.95 16.02
C VAL A 150 -1.10 3.41 15.78
N GLY A 151 -1.58 2.60 16.72
CA GLY A 151 -2.89 1.96 16.65
C GLY A 151 -3.05 0.94 15.51
N ASN A 152 -1.96 0.53 14.87
CA ASN A 152 -1.99 -0.32 13.68
C ASN A 152 -2.48 -1.75 14.00
N PRO A 153 -3.60 -2.21 13.43
CA PRO A 153 -4.17 -3.51 13.76
C PRO A 153 -3.31 -4.70 13.26
N GLN A 154 -2.55 -4.55 12.17
CA GLN A 154 -1.60 -5.58 11.71
C GLN A 154 -0.55 -5.84 12.79
N MET A 155 0.04 -4.77 13.29
CA MET A 155 1.08 -4.84 14.31
C MET A 155 0.56 -5.43 15.62
N ARG A 156 -0.66 -5.04 16.03
CA ARG A 156 -1.31 -5.58 17.23
C ARG A 156 -1.62 -7.08 17.10
N LEU A 157 -2.09 -7.55 15.94
CA LEU A 157 -2.32 -8.97 15.70
C LEU A 157 -1.01 -9.77 15.75
N TYR A 158 0.03 -9.26 15.13
CA TYR A 158 1.36 -9.87 15.19
C TYR A 158 1.88 -9.92 16.64
N ALA A 159 1.67 -8.87 17.40
CA ALA A 159 2.07 -8.81 18.80
C ALA A 159 1.32 -9.87 19.65
N LEU A 160 0.01 -10.02 19.50
CA LEU A 160 -0.77 -11.07 20.19
C LEU A 160 -0.24 -12.46 19.86
N GLY A 161 0.01 -12.73 18.59
CA GLY A 161 0.54 -14.01 18.14
C GLY A 161 1.98 -14.27 18.62
N ALA A 162 2.83 -13.25 18.70
CA ALA A 162 4.18 -13.35 19.21
C ALA A 162 4.18 -13.59 20.73
N LEU A 163 3.34 -12.90 21.50
CA LEU A 163 3.19 -13.16 22.93
C LEU A 163 2.80 -14.64 23.16
N LYS A 164 1.80 -15.15 22.44
CA LYS A 164 1.41 -16.57 22.52
C LYS A 164 2.57 -17.51 22.20
N ARG A 165 3.32 -17.23 21.14
CA ARG A 165 4.44 -18.07 20.68
C ARG A 165 5.57 -18.14 21.71
N TYR A 166 5.90 -17.03 22.34
CA TYR A 166 7.03 -16.92 23.25
C TYR A 166 6.67 -17.07 24.73
N ALA A 167 5.37 -17.20 25.06
CA ALA A 167 4.90 -17.47 26.42
C ALA A 167 5.59 -18.66 27.11
N PRO A 168 5.88 -19.80 26.43
CA PRO A 168 6.54 -20.93 27.06
C PRO A 168 7.97 -20.60 27.57
N VAL A 169 8.63 -19.59 27.01
CA VAL A 169 10.01 -19.21 27.36
C VAL A 169 10.06 -18.03 28.31
N PHE A 170 9.24 -17.01 28.06
CA PHE A 170 9.29 -15.74 28.78
C PHE A 170 8.15 -15.57 29.80
N GLY A 171 7.07 -16.35 29.67
CA GLY A 171 5.91 -16.30 30.58
C GLY A 171 5.40 -14.88 30.78
N ASP A 172 5.15 -14.52 32.02
CA ASP A 172 4.64 -13.21 32.43
C ASP A 172 5.75 -12.13 32.56
N ALA A 173 6.98 -12.42 32.17
CA ALA A 173 8.07 -11.44 32.25
C ALA A 173 7.83 -10.25 31.29
N ILE A 174 7.20 -10.49 30.13
CA ILE A 174 6.89 -9.44 29.17
C ILE A 174 5.72 -8.61 29.69
N LYS A 175 5.93 -7.29 29.81
CA LYS A 175 4.93 -6.32 30.30
C LYS A 175 4.56 -5.30 29.23
N LYS A 176 5.44 -5.06 28.26
CA LYS A 176 5.29 -4.05 27.22
C LYS A 176 5.49 -4.67 25.84
N VAL A 177 4.76 -4.13 24.89
CA VAL A 177 4.91 -4.46 23.48
C VAL A 177 5.22 -3.18 22.72
N ARG A 178 6.35 -3.18 22.01
CA ARG A 178 6.77 -2.11 21.10
C ARG A 178 6.57 -2.59 19.69
N MET A 179 5.82 -1.82 18.92
CA MET A 179 5.46 -2.12 17.53
C MET A 179 6.01 -1.03 16.64
N SER A 180 6.86 -1.36 15.69
CA SER A 180 7.48 -0.38 14.78
C SER A 180 7.18 -0.73 13.33
N ILE A 181 6.93 0.29 12.52
CA ILE A 181 6.87 0.19 11.07
C ILE A 181 7.99 1.02 10.48
N ASP A 182 8.83 0.35 9.70
CA ASP A 182 9.97 0.92 9.02
C ASP A 182 9.70 1.00 7.52
N GLN A 183 9.64 2.22 6.99
CA GLN A 183 9.37 2.50 5.59
C GLN A 183 10.48 3.41 5.01
N PRO A 184 11.69 2.87 4.77
CA PRO A 184 12.87 3.68 4.44
C PRO A 184 12.73 4.50 3.15
N ARG A 185 11.96 4.01 2.17
CA ARG A 185 11.71 4.76 0.92
C ARG A 185 10.90 6.05 1.12
N LEU A 186 10.31 6.24 2.29
CA LEU A 186 9.57 7.44 2.69
C LEU A 186 10.27 8.17 3.84
N ASP A 187 11.47 7.74 4.24
CA ASP A 187 12.19 8.27 5.41
C ASP A 187 11.26 8.29 6.65
N SER A 188 10.55 7.17 6.85
CA SER A 188 9.51 7.05 7.88
C SER A 188 9.76 5.84 8.76
N TYR A 189 10.03 6.12 10.03
CA TYR A 189 10.09 5.13 11.11
C TYR A 189 9.11 5.55 12.20
N THR A 190 8.11 4.72 12.48
CA THR A 190 7.08 5.01 13.47
C THR A 190 7.00 3.91 14.50
N THR A 191 6.70 4.27 15.73
CA THR A 191 6.61 3.31 16.86
C THR A 191 5.36 3.56 17.68
N ASP A 192 4.73 2.49 18.13
CA ASP A 192 3.67 2.46 19.13
C ASP A 192 4.09 1.52 20.26
N THR A 193 3.95 1.96 21.51
CA THR A 193 4.29 1.13 22.68
C THR A 193 3.10 1.12 23.62
N ILE A 194 2.61 -0.07 23.92
CA ILE A 194 1.46 -0.31 24.81
C ILE A 194 1.79 -1.41 25.81
N THR A 195 1.01 -1.52 26.88
CA THR A 195 1.13 -2.64 27.80
C THR A 195 0.56 -3.92 27.23
N VAL A 196 0.94 -5.06 27.78
CA VAL A 196 0.35 -6.36 27.40
C VAL A 196 -1.13 -6.38 27.72
N GLU A 197 -1.56 -5.78 28.85
CA GLU A 197 -2.95 -5.69 29.26
C GLU A 197 -3.79 -4.91 28.23
N GLU A 198 -3.29 -3.76 27.78
CA GLU A 198 -3.97 -2.96 26.73
C GLU A 198 -4.08 -3.73 25.42
N LEU A 199 -3.03 -4.46 25.04
CA LEU A 199 -3.04 -5.28 23.83
C LEU A 199 -4.04 -6.41 23.92
N MET A 200 -4.08 -7.14 25.04
CA MET A 200 -5.04 -8.23 25.27
C MET A 200 -6.47 -7.72 25.29
N ALA A 201 -6.73 -6.59 25.96
CA ALA A 201 -8.05 -5.95 25.96
C ALA A 201 -8.50 -5.57 24.55
N TRP A 202 -7.58 -5.04 23.72
CA TRP A 202 -7.87 -4.78 22.31
C TRP A 202 -8.20 -6.08 21.55
N GLY A 203 -7.45 -7.15 21.80
CA GLY A 203 -7.69 -8.48 21.22
C GLY A 203 -9.11 -8.99 21.52
N GLU A 204 -9.54 -8.89 22.78
CA GLU A 204 -10.90 -9.26 23.18
C GLU A 204 -11.98 -8.42 22.47
N ASN A 205 -11.74 -7.11 22.34
CA ASN A 205 -12.68 -6.21 21.67
C ASN A 205 -12.87 -6.53 20.18
N ILE A 206 -11.87 -7.06 19.49
CA ILE A 206 -11.99 -7.39 18.06
C ILE A 206 -12.59 -8.79 17.82
N LYS A 207 -12.62 -9.69 18.79
CA LYS A 207 -13.18 -11.06 18.63
C LYS A 207 -14.55 -11.08 17.96
N PRO A 208 -15.56 -10.33 18.44
CA PRO A 208 -16.88 -10.35 17.83
C PRO A 208 -16.88 -9.80 16.39
N ILE A 209 -16.02 -8.82 16.10
CA ILE A 209 -15.88 -8.25 14.76
C ILE A 209 -15.25 -9.29 13.82
N ALA A 210 -14.19 -9.97 14.28
CA ALA A 210 -13.52 -11.02 13.53
C ALA A 210 -14.46 -12.22 13.27
N GLN A 211 -15.25 -12.62 14.28
CA GLN A 211 -16.24 -13.68 14.13
C GLN A 211 -17.32 -13.32 13.10
N LYS A 212 -17.81 -12.06 13.12
CA LYS A 212 -18.77 -11.55 12.14
C LYS A 212 -18.17 -11.55 10.73
N ALA A 213 -16.92 -11.11 10.59
CA ALA A 213 -16.23 -11.09 9.31
C ALA A 213 -15.95 -12.50 8.77
N PHE A 214 -15.62 -13.44 9.65
CA PHE A 214 -15.34 -14.82 9.28
C PHE A 214 -16.60 -15.61 8.88
N SER A 215 -17.72 -15.38 9.59
CA SER A 215 -18.99 -16.10 9.36
C SER A 215 -19.68 -15.76 8.03
N GLY A 216 -19.28 -14.68 7.37
CA GLY A 216 -19.97 -14.18 6.17
C GLY A 216 -21.22 -13.33 6.44
N LEU A 217 -21.54 -13.10 7.72
CA LEU A 217 -22.64 -12.22 8.14
C LEU A 217 -22.21 -10.75 8.30
N GLY A 218 -21.13 -10.40 7.62
CA GLY A 218 -20.54 -9.06 7.69
C GLY A 218 -21.34 -8.01 6.94
N GLU A 219 -21.03 -6.75 7.24
CA GLU A 219 -21.61 -5.57 6.61
C GLU A 219 -20.63 -4.90 5.65
N PHE A 220 -21.15 -4.42 4.52
CA PHE A 220 -20.41 -3.57 3.59
C PHE A 220 -20.39 -2.14 4.11
N VAL A 221 -19.22 -1.67 4.50
CA VAL A 221 -19.00 -0.32 4.99
C VAL A 221 -17.97 0.37 4.09
N PRO A 222 -18.37 1.29 3.20
CA PRO A 222 -17.46 2.04 2.36
C PRO A 222 -16.58 3.01 3.15
N GLY A 223 -15.35 3.23 2.70
CA GLY A 223 -14.40 4.16 3.32
C GLY A 223 -12.99 4.04 2.69
N ASP A 224 -12.00 4.72 3.30
CA ASP A 224 -10.61 4.77 2.81
C ASP A 224 -9.97 3.39 2.61
N HIS A 225 -10.35 2.42 3.40
CA HIS A 225 -9.92 1.04 3.32
C HIS A 225 -10.37 0.33 2.03
N CYS A 226 -11.39 0.84 1.33
CA CYS A 226 -11.81 0.33 0.02
C CYS A 226 -10.71 0.45 -1.03
N ARG A 227 -9.76 1.36 -0.88
CA ARG A 227 -8.62 1.53 -1.77
C ARG A 227 -7.89 0.22 -2.04
N PHE A 228 -7.76 -0.62 -1.02
CA PHE A 228 -7.05 -1.89 -1.07
C PHE A 228 -7.95 -3.12 -1.25
N CYS A 229 -9.27 -2.92 -1.38
CA CYS A 229 -10.22 -4.00 -1.62
C CYS A 229 -10.14 -4.51 -3.05
N ARG A 230 -10.08 -5.82 -3.25
CA ARG A 230 -10.07 -6.45 -4.59
C ARG A 230 -11.35 -6.16 -5.36
N GLY A 231 -12.48 -6.09 -4.66
CA GLY A 231 -13.79 -5.81 -5.23
C GLY A 231 -14.17 -4.33 -5.29
N LYS A 232 -13.23 -3.41 -5.05
CA LYS A 232 -13.49 -1.97 -4.94
C LYS A 232 -14.22 -1.35 -6.14
N ALA A 233 -14.03 -1.89 -7.35
CA ALA A 233 -14.70 -1.41 -8.57
C ALA A 233 -16.14 -1.94 -8.71
N GLN A 234 -16.45 -3.07 -8.08
CA GLN A 234 -17.71 -3.78 -8.26
C GLN A 234 -18.59 -3.77 -7.00
N CYS A 235 -18.12 -3.13 -5.92
CA CYS A 235 -18.83 -3.06 -4.66
C CYS A 235 -20.03 -2.11 -4.76
N ARG A 236 -21.25 -2.66 -4.65
CA ARG A 236 -22.51 -1.91 -4.68
C ARG A 236 -22.58 -0.84 -3.58
N ALA A 237 -22.20 -1.19 -2.36
CA ALA A 237 -22.22 -0.25 -1.25
C ALA A 237 -21.32 0.97 -1.51
N ARG A 238 -20.11 0.74 -2.08
CA ARG A 238 -19.21 1.83 -2.46
C ARG A 238 -19.77 2.66 -3.61
N ALA A 239 -20.39 2.02 -4.61
CA ALA A 239 -21.05 2.71 -5.70
C ALA A 239 -22.16 3.63 -5.18
N ASN A 240 -23.05 3.10 -4.32
CA ASN A 240 -24.14 3.88 -3.74
C ASN A 240 -23.61 5.09 -2.96
N THR A 241 -22.54 4.92 -2.17
CA THR A 241 -21.93 6.05 -1.43
C THR A 241 -21.37 7.10 -2.38
N ASN A 242 -20.68 6.68 -3.45
CA ASN A 242 -20.08 7.63 -4.39
C ASN A 242 -21.10 8.34 -5.28
N THR A 243 -22.21 7.69 -5.61
CA THR A 243 -23.28 8.28 -6.45
C THR A 243 -24.32 9.03 -5.64
N ALA A 244 -24.38 8.83 -4.31
CA ALA A 244 -25.29 9.59 -3.44
C ALA A 244 -25.03 11.12 -3.51
N LEU A 245 -23.85 11.55 -3.94
CA LEU A 245 -23.57 12.97 -4.16
C LEU A 245 -24.34 13.57 -5.36
N GLU A 246 -24.76 12.77 -6.34
CA GLU A 246 -25.60 13.25 -7.43
C GLU A 246 -27.02 13.60 -6.97
N ASP A 247 -27.51 12.89 -5.96
CA ASP A 247 -28.84 13.13 -5.40
C ASP A 247 -28.91 14.48 -4.64
N PHE A 248 -27.74 15.05 -4.26
CA PHE A 248 -27.68 16.38 -3.66
C PHE A 248 -27.90 17.54 -4.64
N LYS A 249 -27.89 17.32 -5.92
CA LYS A 249 -28.14 18.37 -6.93
C LYS A 249 -29.51 19.01 -6.78
N ASP A 250 -30.50 18.19 -6.43
CA ASP A 250 -31.91 18.58 -6.36
C ASP A 250 -32.46 18.55 -4.92
N CYS A 251 -31.57 18.37 -3.94
CA CYS A 251 -31.94 18.42 -2.53
C CYS A 251 -32.34 19.84 -2.12
N VAL A 252 -33.62 20.02 -1.88
CA VAL A 252 -34.13 21.19 -1.18
C VAL A 252 -33.63 21.14 0.26
N PRO A 253 -33.14 22.25 0.84
CA PRO A 253 -32.68 22.25 2.23
C PRO A 253 -33.74 21.65 3.15
N ALA A 254 -33.33 20.84 4.14
CA ALA A 254 -34.22 20.10 5.02
C ALA A 254 -35.28 20.97 5.71
N ALA A 255 -35.04 22.28 5.88
CA ALA A 255 -35.97 23.26 6.41
C ALA A 255 -37.18 23.55 5.50
N SER A 256 -37.17 23.14 4.24
CA SER A 256 -38.24 23.37 3.26
C SER A 256 -38.97 22.10 2.85
N VAL A 257 -38.62 20.95 3.41
CA VAL A 257 -39.32 19.68 3.17
C VAL A 257 -40.42 19.51 4.19
N PRO A 258 -41.71 19.43 3.81
CA PRO A 258 -42.79 19.16 4.75
C PRO A 258 -42.55 17.82 5.47
N PRO A 259 -42.96 17.71 6.77
CA PRO A 259 -42.77 16.48 7.55
C PRO A 259 -43.42 15.24 6.93
N ASP A 260 -44.37 15.41 6.01
CA ASP A 260 -45.16 14.36 5.39
C ASP A 260 -44.73 14.06 3.95
N ALA A 261 -43.65 14.65 3.45
CA ALA A 261 -43.12 14.31 2.14
C ALA A 261 -42.54 12.90 2.20
N MET A 262 -43.33 11.94 1.70
CA MET A 262 -42.88 10.53 1.57
C MET A 262 -41.64 10.48 0.69
N VAL A 263 -40.61 9.83 1.22
CA VAL A 263 -39.44 9.42 0.44
C VAL A 263 -39.94 8.62 -0.77
N PRO A 264 -39.55 8.94 -2.02
CA PRO A 264 -40.02 8.23 -3.18
C PRO A 264 -39.79 6.72 -3.02
N GLN A 265 -40.84 5.94 -3.35
CA GLN A 265 -40.84 4.46 -3.21
C GLN A 265 -39.71 3.74 -3.99
N GLU A 266 -39.04 4.44 -4.91
CA GLU A 266 -37.91 3.93 -5.67
C GLU A 266 -36.68 3.61 -4.82
N PHE A 267 -36.57 4.15 -3.60
CA PHE A 267 -35.54 3.79 -2.64
C PHE A 267 -35.91 2.65 -1.69
N SER A 268 -37.13 2.11 -1.79
CA SER A 268 -37.63 1.03 -0.95
C SER A 268 -37.12 -0.37 -1.31
N HIS A 269 -36.17 -0.47 -2.26
CA HIS A 269 -35.53 -1.77 -2.60
C HIS A 269 -34.46 -2.20 -1.62
N ILE A 270 -34.18 -1.43 -0.60
CA ILE A 270 -33.41 -1.84 0.59
C ILE A 270 -34.42 -2.25 1.66
N GLY A 271 -35.14 -3.33 1.42
CA GLY A 271 -36.00 -3.94 2.44
C GLY A 271 -35.15 -4.55 3.55
N PRO A 272 -35.62 -4.53 4.82
CA PRO A 272 -34.89 -5.04 5.99
C PRO A 272 -34.63 -6.57 5.94
N HIS A 273 -35.02 -7.24 4.89
CA HIS A 273 -34.84 -8.68 4.66
C HIS A 273 -34.30 -9.00 3.28
N GLY A 274 -33.37 -8.16 2.84
CA GLY A 274 -32.41 -8.30 1.77
C GLY A 274 -32.34 -9.56 0.92
N ASN A 275 -33.40 -9.88 0.20
CA ASN A 275 -33.27 -10.80 -0.92
C ASN A 275 -33.00 -9.94 -2.15
N GLU A 276 -31.80 -10.13 -2.73
CA GLU A 276 -31.36 -9.72 -4.07
C GLU A 276 -30.67 -8.35 -4.27
N VAL A 277 -30.03 -7.77 -3.30
CA VAL A 277 -28.95 -6.82 -3.63
C VAL A 277 -27.73 -7.64 -4.05
N ARG A 278 -27.53 -7.80 -5.36
CA ARG A 278 -26.30 -8.43 -5.87
C ARG A 278 -25.12 -7.62 -5.35
N PRO A 279 -24.17 -8.23 -4.63
CA PRO A 279 -23.02 -7.51 -4.06
C PRO A 279 -22.08 -6.98 -5.15
N LEU A 280 -22.21 -7.48 -6.39
CA LEU A 280 -21.40 -7.11 -7.53
C LEU A 280 -22.23 -6.24 -8.50
N LEU A 281 -21.57 -5.22 -9.06
CA LEU A 281 -22.07 -4.46 -10.20
C LEU A 281 -21.96 -5.31 -11.46
N SER A 282 -22.95 -5.21 -12.34
CA SER A 282 -22.86 -5.72 -13.70
C SER A 282 -21.94 -4.85 -14.57
N ASP A 283 -21.45 -5.38 -15.68
CA ASP A 283 -20.61 -4.62 -16.61
C ASP A 283 -21.32 -3.39 -17.19
N ALA A 284 -22.64 -3.45 -17.40
CA ALA A 284 -23.44 -2.32 -17.84
C ALA A 284 -23.47 -1.19 -16.79
N GLU A 285 -23.66 -1.53 -15.51
CA GLU A 285 -23.60 -0.56 -14.41
C GLU A 285 -22.19 0.03 -14.25
N ILE A 286 -21.14 -0.76 -14.45
CA ILE A 286 -19.75 -0.27 -14.44
C ILE A 286 -19.54 0.76 -15.55
N GLY A 287 -20.07 0.49 -16.76
CA GLY A 287 -19.98 1.42 -17.89
C GLY A 287 -20.68 2.75 -17.61
N ASP A 288 -21.88 2.73 -17.05
CA ASP A 288 -22.62 3.94 -16.67
C ASP A 288 -21.90 4.73 -15.56
N LEU A 289 -21.42 4.04 -14.53
CA LEU A 289 -20.66 4.66 -13.45
C LEU A 289 -19.33 5.28 -13.91
N LEU A 290 -18.68 4.70 -14.91
CA LEU A 290 -17.46 5.30 -15.49
C LEU A 290 -17.77 6.62 -16.20
N ILE A 291 -18.92 6.73 -16.87
CA ILE A 291 -19.35 7.96 -17.54
C ILE A 291 -19.68 9.03 -16.50
N ARG A 292 -20.50 8.71 -15.50
CA ARG A 292 -20.91 9.64 -14.42
C ARG A 292 -19.73 10.01 -13.52
N GLY A 293 -18.92 9.03 -13.13
CA GLY A 293 -17.77 9.23 -12.24
C GLY A 293 -16.71 10.17 -12.81
N LYS A 294 -16.62 10.30 -14.12
CA LYS A 294 -15.68 11.22 -14.76
C LYS A 294 -15.99 12.68 -14.42
N GLU A 295 -17.26 13.05 -14.49
CA GLU A 295 -17.71 14.39 -14.11
C GLU A 295 -17.62 14.62 -12.59
N LEU A 296 -17.91 13.62 -11.78
CA LEU A 296 -17.77 13.69 -10.32
C LEU A 296 -16.30 13.93 -9.90
N VAL A 297 -15.35 13.24 -10.53
CA VAL A 297 -13.91 13.45 -10.26
C VAL A 297 -13.47 14.84 -10.70
N ALA A 298 -13.97 15.32 -11.84
CA ALA A 298 -13.68 16.67 -12.29
C ALA A 298 -14.22 17.72 -11.31
N TRP A 299 -15.49 17.57 -10.92
CA TRP A 299 -16.12 18.47 -9.95
C TRP A 299 -15.44 18.44 -8.58
N TYR A 300 -15.04 17.28 -8.10
CA TYR A 300 -14.30 17.19 -6.84
C TYR A 300 -13.00 17.99 -6.87
N LYS A 301 -12.25 17.92 -7.98
CA LYS A 301 -11.04 18.75 -8.17
C LYS A 301 -11.35 20.25 -8.16
N ASP A 302 -12.45 20.65 -8.79
CA ASP A 302 -12.91 22.04 -8.78
C ASP A 302 -13.24 22.51 -7.37
N LEU A 303 -13.84 21.65 -6.53
CA LEU A 303 -14.11 21.94 -5.11
C LEU A 303 -12.80 22.10 -4.32
N GLU A 304 -11.81 21.23 -4.53
CA GLU A 304 -10.50 21.33 -3.88
C GLU A 304 -9.78 22.65 -4.26
N GLU A 305 -9.83 23.03 -5.53
CA GLU A 305 -9.23 24.28 -6.02
C GLU A 305 -9.93 25.51 -5.41
N TYR A 306 -11.27 25.52 -5.43
CA TYR A 306 -12.06 26.59 -4.80
C TYR A 306 -11.76 26.70 -3.30
N ALA A 307 -11.79 25.58 -2.55
CA ALA A 307 -11.55 25.58 -1.13
C ALA A 307 -10.14 26.08 -0.79
N THR A 308 -9.15 25.65 -1.56
CA THR A 308 -7.76 26.11 -1.42
C THR A 308 -7.66 27.62 -1.61
N LYS A 309 -8.25 28.17 -2.66
CA LYS A 309 -8.25 29.60 -2.94
C LYS A 309 -9.00 30.40 -1.85
N ALA A 310 -10.19 29.93 -1.45
CA ALA A 310 -10.98 30.57 -0.42
C ALA A 310 -10.22 30.66 0.92
N LEU A 311 -9.54 29.56 1.31
CA LEU A 311 -8.73 29.53 2.54
C LEU A 311 -7.49 30.43 2.44
N LEU A 312 -6.86 30.54 1.27
CA LEU A 312 -5.76 31.50 1.03
C LEU A 312 -6.24 32.95 1.15
N ASP A 313 -7.45 33.25 0.68
CA ASP A 313 -8.09 34.55 0.78
C ASP A 313 -8.66 34.84 2.19
N GLY A 314 -8.42 33.94 3.17
CA GLY A 314 -8.87 34.09 4.56
C GLY A 314 -10.34 33.73 4.80
N LYS A 315 -11.04 33.17 3.81
CA LYS A 315 -12.43 32.73 3.95
C LYS A 315 -12.45 31.31 4.57
N PRO A 316 -13.11 31.10 5.73
CA PRO A 316 -13.15 29.78 6.34
C PRO A 316 -14.01 28.81 5.50
N ILE A 317 -13.55 27.58 5.39
CA ILE A 317 -14.29 26.44 4.88
C ILE A 317 -14.41 25.45 6.03
N GLU A 318 -15.62 25.19 6.48
CA GLU A 318 -15.87 24.32 7.63
C GLU A 318 -15.26 22.92 7.42
N GLY A 319 -14.56 22.43 8.43
CA GLY A 319 -13.88 21.15 8.39
C GLY A 319 -12.56 21.14 7.62
N TRP A 320 -12.13 22.26 6.98
CA TRP A 320 -10.95 22.32 6.15
C TRP A 320 -9.96 23.40 6.60
N LYS A 321 -8.68 23.13 6.46
CA LYS A 321 -7.59 24.08 6.71
C LYS A 321 -6.45 23.86 5.70
N LEU A 322 -5.70 24.93 5.43
CA LEU A 322 -4.43 24.81 4.71
C LEU A 322 -3.33 24.39 5.69
N VAL A 323 -2.49 23.52 5.22
CA VAL A 323 -1.24 23.13 5.90
C VAL A 323 -0.09 23.31 4.93
N ALA A 324 1.10 23.55 5.45
CA ALA A 324 2.30 23.55 4.62
C ALA A 324 2.46 22.18 3.96
N GLY A 325 2.64 22.17 2.66
CA GLY A 325 2.94 20.95 1.90
C GLY A 325 4.25 20.30 2.40
N ARG A 326 4.51 19.06 1.98
CA ARG A 326 5.79 18.41 2.26
C ARG A 326 6.93 19.31 1.75
N SER A 327 7.80 19.73 2.66
CA SER A 327 9.04 20.39 2.27
C SER A 327 9.99 19.32 1.73
N ILE A 328 10.47 19.54 0.51
CA ILE A 328 11.54 18.74 -0.08
C ILE A 328 12.82 19.56 0.05
N ARG A 329 13.88 18.95 0.54
CA ARG A 329 15.19 19.62 0.53
C ARG A 329 15.60 19.86 -0.91
N THR A 330 15.92 21.09 -1.21
CA THR A 330 16.44 21.49 -2.53
C THR A 330 17.72 22.27 -2.32
N PHE A 331 18.63 22.18 -3.26
CA PHE A 331 19.78 23.07 -3.28
C PHE A 331 19.29 24.52 -3.50
N THR A 332 19.80 25.47 -2.74
CA THR A 332 19.62 26.90 -2.99
C THR A 332 20.46 27.34 -4.19
N ASP A 333 21.64 26.73 -4.33
CA ASP A 333 22.56 26.87 -5.46
C ASP A 333 23.29 25.53 -5.62
N GLN A 334 22.90 24.75 -6.64
CA GLN A 334 23.44 23.42 -6.89
C GLN A 334 24.90 23.49 -7.34
N ASP A 335 25.25 24.49 -8.15
CA ASP A 335 26.62 24.65 -8.68
C ASP A 335 27.58 25.02 -7.56
N ALA A 336 27.19 25.94 -6.69
CA ALA A 336 27.97 26.28 -5.51
C ALA A 336 28.14 25.08 -4.54
N ALA A 337 27.09 24.26 -4.35
CA ALA A 337 27.17 23.06 -3.51
C ALA A 337 28.13 22.01 -4.10
N ILE A 338 28.14 21.82 -5.42
CA ILE A 338 29.06 20.93 -6.12
C ILE A 338 30.50 21.44 -5.98
N GLN A 339 30.75 22.75 -6.18
CA GLN A 339 32.08 23.33 -6.01
C GLN A 339 32.58 23.18 -4.55
N ALA A 340 31.70 23.33 -3.57
CA ALA A 340 32.05 23.11 -2.16
C ALA A 340 32.41 21.63 -1.91
N ALA A 341 31.71 20.67 -2.51
CA ALA A 341 32.03 19.26 -2.39
C ALA A 341 33.39 18.92 -3.04
N ILE A 342 33.70 19.47 -4.21
CA ILE A 342 35.01 19.31 -4.87
C ILE A 342 36.11 19.88 -3.99
N ALA A 343 35.91 21.08 -3.42
CA ALA A 343 36.86 21.70 -2.50
C ALA A 343 37.06 20.88 -1.20
N ALA A 344 36.08 20.09 -0.79
CA ALA A 344 36.16 19.16 0.32
C ALA A 344 36.84 17.81 -0.03
N GLY A 345 37.29 17.63 -1.29
CA GLY A 345 38.07 16.47 -1.72
C GLY A 345 37.26 15.36 -2.39
N TYR A 346 35.98 15.58 -2.70
CA TYR A 346 35.19 14.61 -3.48
C TYR A 346 35.52 14.74 -4.96
N ASP A 347 35.64 13.56 -5.64
CA ASP A 347 35.87 13.53 -7.08
C ASP A 347 34.64 14.04 -7.82
N GLU A 348 34.83 15.01 -8.72
CA GLU A 348 33.76 15.58 -9.55
C GLU A 348 32.96 14.50 -10.30
N ALA A 349 33.62 13.43 -10.76
CA ALA A 349 32.95 12.33 -11.46
C ALA A 349 31.92 11.57 -10.61
N LEU A 350 32.04 11.62 -9.27
CA LEU A 350 31.08 11.02 -8.34
C LEU A 350 29.88 11.92 -8.03
N LEU A 351 29.98 13.22 -8.35
CA LEU A 351 28.93 14.20 -8.09
C LEU A 351 27.92 14.33 -9.25
N TYR A 352 28.18 13.65 -10.37
CA TYR A 352 27.31 13.67 -11.55
C TYR A 352 26.95 12.28 -12.02
N ASP A 353 25.63 12.04 -12.17
CA ASP A 353 25.12 10.85 -12.89
C ASP A 353 25.12 11.13 -14.39
N ARG A 354 25.89 10.36 -15.16
CA ARG A 354 25.78 10.37 -16.62
C ARG A 354 24.51 9.62 -17.03
N LYS A 355 23.47 10.36 -17.39
CA LYS A 355 22.25 9.79 -17.97
C LYS A 355 22.28 9.93 -19.50
N PRO A 356 21.97 8.87 -20.26
CA PRO A 356 21.75 9.01 -21.69
C PRO A 356 20.68 10.06 -21.98
N LYS A 357 20.87 10.83 -23.03
CA LYS A 357 19.82 11.75 -23.51
C LYS A 357 18.61 10.95 -23.97
N THR A 358 17.43 11.51 -23.76
CA THR A 358 16.18 10.94 -24.29
C THR A 358 16.16 11.00 -25.82
N LEU A 359 15.31 10.17 -26.45
CA LEU A 359 15.15 10.18 -27.91
C LEU A 359 14.91 11.59 -28.47
N SER A 360 14.01 12.33 -27.83
CA SER A 360 13.68 13.71 -28.24
C SER A 360 14.87 14.68 -28.10
N GLU A 361 15.69 14.53 -27.08
CA GLU A 361 16.90 15.33 -26.88
C GLU A 361 18.00 14.96 -27.88
N MET A 362 18.14 13.68 -28.23
CA MET A 362 19.06 13.23 -29.26
C MET A 362 18.63 13.71 -30.64
N GLU A 363 17.33 13.61 -30.98
CA GLU A 363 16.77 14.12 -32.24
C GLU A 363 16.97 15.63 -32.36
N LYS A 364 16.79 16.36 -31.25
CA LYS A 364 17.01 17.82 -31.22
C LYS A 364 18.50 18.21 -31.37
N LEU A 365 19.41 17.40 -30.82
CA LEU A 365 20.84 17.60 -30.89
C LEU A 365 21.40 17.33 -32.29
N MET A 366 20.97 16.25 -32.93
CA MET A 366 21.49 15.77 -34.22
C MET A 366 20.72 16.35 -35.42
N GLY A 367 19.48 16.80 -35.18
CA GLY A 367 18.54 17.13 -36.26
C GLY A 367 17.83 15.88 -36.79
N LYS A 368 16.60 16.09 -37.31
CA LYS A 368 15.71 14.98 -37.70
C LYS A 368 16.29 14.04 -38.76
N ALA A 369 17.00 14.62 -39.74
CA ALA A 369 17.53 13.84 -40.88
C ALA A 369 18.70 12.94 -40.43
N GLU A 370 19.66 13.48 -39.71
CA GLU A 370 20.81 12.72 -39.21
C GLU A 370 20.38 11.70 -38.12
N PHE A 371 19.46 12.09 -37.25
CA PHE A 371 18.90 11.16 -36.27
C PHE A 371 18.22 9.95 -36.95
N ALA A 372 17.38 10.19 -37.96
CA ALA A 372 16.73 9.12 -38.70
C ALA A 372 17.74 8.21 -39.41
N GLU A 373 18.78 8.79 -40.03
CA GLU A 373 19.81 8.02 -40.73
C GLU A 373 20.67 7.17 -39.77
N LYS A 374 21.15 7.73 -38.66
CA LYS A 374 22.13 7.08 -37.77
C LYS A 374 21.50 6.28 -36.64
N ILE A 375 20.37 6.73 -36.11
CA ILE A 375 19.74 6.22 -34.90
C ILE A 375 18.38 5.56 -35.20
N GLY A 376 17.72 5.92 -36.30
CA GLY A 376 16.37 5.45 -36.62
C GLY A 376 16.21 3.93 -36.61
N GLY A 377 17.23 3.16 -37.01
CA GLY A 377 17.24 1.70 -36.96
C GLY A 377 17.17 1.09 -35.54
N TYR A 378 17.49 1.90 -34.53
CA TYR A 378 17.44 1.50 -33.11
C TYR A 378 16.18 2.04 -32.38
N VAL A 379 15.29 2.73 -33.11
CA VAL A 379 14.08 3.33 -32.55
C VAL A 379 12.87 2.53 -32.99
N THR A 380 12.10 2.03 -32.03
CA THR A 380 10.81 1.40 -32.29
C THR A 380 9.72 2.23 -31.63
N LYS A 381 8.52 2.22 -32.23
CA LYS A 381 7.31 2.79 -31.65
C LYS A 381 6.32 1.65 -31.37
N PRO A 382 6.51 0.94 -30.24
CA PRO A 382 5.58 -0.14 -29.89
C PRO A 382 4.17 0.42 -29.67
N LEU A 383 3.18 -0.46 -29.79
CA LEU A 383 1.81 -0.12 -29.42
C LEU A 383 1.77 0.34 -27.98
N GLY A 384 1.10 1.46 -27.73
CA GLY A 384 0.89 1.97 -26.37
C GLY A 384 0.08 0.98 -25.54
N LYS A 385 0.20 1.10 -24.21
CA LYS A 385 -0.62 0.30 -23.29
C LYS A 385 -2.11 0.56 -23.57
N PRO A 386 -2.98 -0.48 -23.50
CA PRO A 386 -4.41 -0.29 -23.64
C PRO A 386 -4.92 0.78 -22.68
N THR A 387 -5.72 1.69 -23.17
CA THR A 387 -6.34 2.76 -22.39
C THR A 387 -7.84 2.74 -22.59
N LEU A 388 -8.58 2.96 -21.51
CA LEU A 388 -10.02 3.03 -21.56
C LEU A 388 -10.45 4.32 -22.30
N ALA A 389 -11.34 4.17 -23.27
CA ALA A 389 -11.93 5.27 -24.02
C ALA A 389 -13.43 5.04 -24.21
N LEU A 390 -14.19 6.11 -24.48
CA LEU A 390 -15.61 6.00 -24.85
C LEU A 390 -15.75 5.35 -26.21
N ASN A 391 -16.88 4.68 -26.47
CA ASN A 391 -17.19 4.09 -27.80
C ASN A 391 -17.23 5.12 -28.92
N THR A 392 -17.36 6.40 -28.60
CA THR A 392 -17.31 7.52 -29.55
C THR A 392 -15.88 7.94 -29.93
N ASP A 393 -14.85 7.39 -29.29
CA ASP A 393 -13.45 7.63 -29.65
C ASP A 393 -13.18 7.06 -31.05
N LYS A 394 -12.47 7.82 -31.87
CA LYS A 394 -12.22 7.47 -33.28
C LYS A 394 -11.16 6.37 -33.46
N ARG A 395 -10.44 6.00 -32.41
CA ARG A 395 -9.43 4.94 -32.45
C ARG A 395 -10.11 3.59 -32.52
N GLU A 396 -9.48 2.65 -33.21
CA GLU A 396 -9.96 1.26 -33.25
C GLU A 396 -9.89 0.61 -31.85
N ALA A 397 -10.85 -0.26 -31.59
CA ALA A 397 -10.87 -1.03 -30.36
C ALA A 397 -9.62 -1.93 -30.25
N TYR A 398 -8.98 -1.91 -29.09
CA TYR A 398 -7.85 -2.78 -28.83
C TYR A 398 -8.27 -4.24 -28.80
N ASN A 399 -7.64 -5.04 -29.68
CA ASN A 399 -7.87 -6.48 -29.74
C ASN A 399 -6.66 -7.21 -29.08
N PRO A 400 -6.84 -7.82 -27.90
CA PRO A 400 -5.76 -8.52 -27.21
C PRO A 400 -5.16 -9.65 -28.06
N ALA A 401 -5.99 -10.43 -28.75
CA ALA A 401 -5.54 -11.55 -29.56
C ALA A 401 -4.70 -11.09 -30.78
N ALA A 402 -5.08 -9.98 -31.42
CA ALA A 402 -4.29 -9.41 -32.51
C ALA A 402 -2.94 -8.84 -32.02
N ALA A 403 -2.91 -8.31 -30.79
CA ALA A 403 -1.67 -7.80 -30.20
C ALA A 403 -0.66 -8.92 -29.88
N ASP A 404 -1.14 -10.08 -29.41
CA ASP A 404 -0.31 -11.24 -29.09
C ASP A 404 0.35 -11.85 -30.37
N PHE A 405 -0.26 -11.65 -31.55
CA PHE A 405 0.26 -12.15 -32.82
C PHE A 405 0.96 -11.08 -33.67
N ALA A 406 0.99 -9.82 -33.25
CA ALA A 406 1.62 -8.72 -34.01
C ALA A 406 3.14 -8.85 -34.18
N GLY A 407 3.78 -9.79 -33.48
CA GLY A 407 5.21 -10.10 -33.59
C GLY A 407 5.55 -11.39 -34.34
N VAL A 408 4.56 -12.13 -34.79
CA VAL A 408 4.77 -13.40 -35.51
C VAL A 408 4.77 -13.10 -37.02
N THR A 409 5.96 -12.76 -37.55
CA THR A 409 6.16 -12.85 -39.01
C THR A 409 6.13 -14.32 -39.40
N ALA A 410 5.21 -14.70 -40.27
CA ALA A 410 5.26 -16.00 -40.92
C ALA A 410 6.61 -16.13 -41.61
N SER A 411 7.46 -17.00 -41.08
CA SER A 411 8.67 -17.45 -41.82
C SER A 411 8.18 -18.31 -42.95
N GLU A 412 8.30 -17.83 -44.18
CA GLU A 412 8.29 -18.67 -45.39
C GLU A 412 9.44 -19.65 -45.38
#